data_6c40094f028480f219cedbc6898350b0
#
_entry.id   6c40094f028480f219cedbc6898350b0
#
_cell.length_a   1.000
_cell.length_b   1.000
_cell.length_c   1.000
_cell.angle_alpha   90.00
_cell.angle_beta   90.00
_cell.angle_gamma   90.00
#
_symmetry.space_group_name_H-M   'P 1'
#
loop_
_entity.id
_entity.type
_entity.pdbx_description
1 polymer ?
#
loop_
_entity_poly.entity_id
_entity_poly.type
_entity_poly.pdbx_seq_one_letter_code
_entity_poly.pdbx_strand_id
1 'polypeptide(L)'
;KMGIINLLKNLHFIKESNYLTEFIGKVPDNVPVIIAAAGPSLDKNIDELKRAEGKAFIIATDTAVKSFISHNVHYDVIIIKDARKSISHLSDIADIKARNSILEMNHGRKIWNNTSDFLCNLYSKYGLGYTSCMLGGSVATDAFTVAEIIGAKRIVLIGQDLAYAGEYTHANGVANHVYDEINGVVDVEDIYGNMIKSRGDWVDMLDWFKSEIATLNGKIDVIDATEGGAKIQGTRIMKLSEVIDNYCTGQFDFDMLLKSMPATFSAEKYSLVKNDLLDLKIELNEITECAKEGIEISDYMLLNLETQSRDEVRKTMAAIKEKIDFIEKQFVYIIISDYVETRMKNSIFKINMLSQNDEENIRMSYELSKNAFEAILETVDFAMPILEEALEKI
;
A
#
# COMPACT_ATOMS: atom_id res chain seq x y z
N LYS A 1 7.22 8.56 8.09
CA LYS A 1 8.62 8.54 7.57
C LYS A 1 8.89 7.35 6.64
N MET A 2 8.59 6.10 7.04
CA MET A 2 8.87 4.91 6.21
C MET A 2 8.22 4.97 4.83
N GLY A 3 6.98 5.44 4.72
CA GLY A 3 6.30 5.59 3.42
C GLY A 3 7.03 6.55 2.49
N ILE A 4 7.47 7.70 3.00
CA ILE A 4 8.27 8.68 2.23
C ILE A 4 9.58 8.04 1.74
N ILE A 5 10.32 7.35 2.64
CA ILE A 5 11.57 6.68 2.27
C ILE A 5 11.35 5.70 1.13
N ASN A 6 10.37 4.82 1.28
CA ASN A 6 10.12 3.76 0.30
C ASN A 6 9.65 4.33 -1.04
N LEU A 7 8.75 5.32 -1.02
CA LEU A 7 8.30 5.96 -2.24
C LEU A 7 9.47 6.61 -2.98
N LEU A 8 10.23 7.49 -2.30
CA LEU A 8 11.31 8.22 -2.94
C LEU A 8 12.41 7.29 -3.45
N LYS A 9 12.86 6.32 -2.64
CA LYS A 9 13.91 5.38 -3.05
C LYS A 9 13.51 4.48 -4.23
N ASN A 10 12.22 4.29 -4.45
CA ASN A 10 11.72 3.43 -5.53
C ASN A 10 11.36 4.20 -6.82
N LEU A 11 11.46 5.54 -6.86
CA LEU A 11 11.11 6.33 -8.06
C LEU A 11 11.88 5.90 -9.31
N HIS A 12 13.13 5.49 -9.18
CA HIS A 12 13.95 5.06 -10.31
C HIS A 12 13.40 3.81 -11.04
N PHE A 13 12.58 2.98 -10.37
CA PHE A 13 11.94 1.83 -11.01
C PHE A 13 10.83 2.22 -11.99
N ILE A 14 10.32 3.46 -11.95
CA ILE A 14 9.26 3.93 -12.85
C ILE A 14 9.67 3.76 -14.32
N LYS A 15 10.96 3.93 -14.64
CA LYS A 15 11.50 3.81 -15.99
C LYS A 15 11.20 2.47 -16.65
N GLU A 16 11.28 1.37 -15.89
CA GLU A 16 11.21 0.00 -16.41
C GLU A 16 9.98 -0.76 -15.88
N SER A 17 9.02 -0.04 -15.29
CA SER A 17 7.84 -0.61 -14.67
C SER A 17 6.62 -0.59 -15.58
N ASN A 18 5.60 -1.33 -15.14
CA ASN A 18 4.27 -1.23 -15.68
C ASN A 18 3.29 -0.71 -14.63
N TYR A 19 2.18 -0.16 -15.10
CA TYR A 19 1.07 0.24 -14.25
C TYR A 19 -0.02 -0.83 -14.27
N LEU A 20 -0.63 -1.13 -13.13
CA LEU A 20 -1.56 -2.25 -12.98
C LEU A 20 -2.70 -2.27 -14.01
N THR A 21 -3.21 -1.10 -14.39
CA THR A 21 -4.31 -1.00 -15.35
C THR A 21 -3.97 -1.52 -16.75
N GLU A 22 -2.69 -1.64 -17.09
CA GLU A 22 -2.25 -2.20 -18.37
C GLU A 22 -2.46 -3.71 -18.46
N PHE A 23 -2.71 -4.37 -17.32
CA PHE A 23 -2.99 -5.81 -17.24
C PHE A 23 -4.48 -6.16 -17.32
N ILE A 24 -5.38 -5.15 -17.38
CA ILE A 24 -6.82 -5.37 -17.51
C ILE A 24 -7.10 -6.19 -18.77
N GLY A 25 -7.74 -7.37 -18.59
CA GLY A 25 -8.08 -8.28 -19.68
C GLY A 25 -6.91 -9.03 -20.31
N LYS A 26 -5.71 -9.00 -19.69
CA LYS A 26 -4.54 -9.74 -20.18
C LYS A 26 -4.49 -11.19 -19.67
N VAL A 27 -5.13 -11.48 -18.54
CA VAL A 27 -5.30 -12.84 -18.06
C VAL A 27 -6.54 -13.44 -18.75
N PRO A 28 -6.42 -14.56 -19.46
CA PRO A 28 -7.56 -15.18 -20.16
C PRO A 28 -8.66 -15.59 -19.19
N ASP A 29 -9.92 -15.51 -19.60
CA ASP A 29 -11.10 -15.81 -18.76
C ASP A 29 -11.11 -17.25 -18.20
N ASN A 30 -10.47 -18.20 -18.88
CA ASN A 30 -10.35 -19.59 -18.45
C ASN A 30 -9.11 -19.88 -17.57
N VAL A 31 -8.29 -18.87 -17.26
CA VAL A 31 -7.13 -18.97 -16.38
C VAL A 31 -7.54 -18.47 -15.00
N PRO A 32 -7.54 -19.31 -13.95
CA PRO A 32 -7.82 -18.86 -12.60
C PRO A 32 -6.65 -18.03 -12.05
N VAL A 33 -6.98 -17.05 -11.22
CA VAL A 33 -5.99 -16.32 -10.41
C VAL A 33 -5.96 -16.96 -9.03
N ILE A 34 -4.82 -17.52 -8.65
CA ILE A 34 -4.60 -18.16 -7.34
C ILE A 34 -3.83 -17.17 -6.46
N ILE A 35 -4.42 -16.80 -5.32
CA ILE A 35 -3.82 -15.93 -4.33
C ILE A 35 -3.37 -16.77 -3.14
N ALA A 36 -2.05 -16.81 -2.91
CA ALA A 36 -1.45 -17.55 -1.83
C ALA A 36 -1.05 -16.62 -0.68
N ALA A 37 -1.74 -16.75 0.45
CA ALA A 37 -1.38 -16.16 1.73
C ALA A 37 -0.55 -17.16 2.58
N ALA A 38 0.01 -16.68 3.69
CA ALA A 38 0.96 -17.45 4.49
C ALA A 38 0.32 -18.11 5.73
N GLY A 39 -0.99 -18.37 5.71
CA GLY A 39 -1.65 -19.07 6.82
C GLY A 39 -1.18 -20.51 6.97
N PRO A 40 -1.38 -21.15 8.14
CA PRO A 40 -0.88 -22.50 8.44
C PRO A 40 -1.35 -23.58 7.47
N SER A 41 -2.50 -23.42 6.85
CA SER A 41 -3.03 -24.38 5.89
C SER A 41 -2.22 -24.43 4.59
N LEU A 42 -1.43 -23.42 4.26
CA LEU A 42 -0.59 -23.41 3.06
C LEU A 42 0.35 -24.62 3.02
N ASP A 43 0.86 -25.05 4.17
CA ASP A 43 1.74 -26.24 4.26
C ASP A 43 1.06 -27.54 3.78
N LYS A 44 -0.27 -27.60 3.78
CA LYS A 44 -1.01 -28.79 3.37
C LYS A 44 -1.11 -28.93 1.86
N ASN A 45 -1.16 -27.82 1.13
CA ASN A 45 -1.52 -27.83 -0.27
C ASN A 45 -0.54 -27.10 -1.19
N ILE A 46 0.54 -26.52 -0.67
CA ILE A 46 1.52 -25.78 -1.48
C ILE A 46 2.13 -26.64 -2.60
N ASP A 47 2.40 -27.93 -2.34
CA ASP A 47 2.97 -28.81 -3.36
C ASP A 47 2.00 -29.08 -4.52
N GLU A 48 0.68 -29.00 -4.31
CA GLU A 48 -0.31 -29.11 -5.37
C GLU A 48 -0.20 -27.98 -6.39
N LEU A 49 0.29 -26.78 -5.98
CA LEU A 49 0.50 -25.65 -6.89
C LEU A 49 1.44 -25.97 -8.05
N LYS A 50 2.37 -26.92 -7.89
CA LYS A 50 3.22 -27.38 -9.00
C LYS A 50 2.43 -27.84 -10.21
N ARG A 51 1.23 -28.37 -10.00
CA ARG A 51 0.32 -28.81 -11.08
C ARG A 51 -0.40 -27.65 -11.76
N ALA A 52 -0.46 -26.50 -11.10
CA ALA A 52 -1.08 -25.28 -11.61
C ALA A 52 -0.09 -24.37 -12.37
N GLU A 53 1.23 -24.64 -12.27
CA GLU A 53 2.26 -23.89 -12.97
C GLU A 53 2.00 -23.82 -14.46
N GLY A 54 2.04 -22.62 -15.04
CA GLY A 54 1.74 -22.36 -16.45
C GLY A 54 0.27 -22.57 -16.86
N LYS A 55 -0.65 -22.75 -15.89
CA LYS A 55 -2.09 -22.93 -16.13
C LYS A 55 -2.97 -22.02 -15.29
N ALA A 56 -2.40 -21.36 -14.30
CA ALA A 56 -3.02 -20.37 -13.44
C ALA A 56 -2.12 -19.15 -13.37
N PHE A 57 -2.66 -18.01 -12.98
CA PHE A 57 -1.88 -16.85 -12.60
C PHE A 57 -1.71 -16.86 -11.08
N ILE A 58 -0.48 -17.10 -10.60
CA ILE A 58 -0.20 -17.32 -9.18
C ILE A 58 0.39 -16.06 -8.56
N ILE A 59 -0.35 -15.46 -7.62
CA ILE A 59 0.03 -14.29 -6.85
C ILE A 59 0.40 -14.73 -5.43
N ALA A 60 1.67 -14.57 -5.04
CA ALA A 60 2.12 -14.82 -3.68
C ALA A 60 2.13 -13.52 -2.87
N THR A 61 1.65 -13.57 -1.63
CA THR A 61 1.95 -12.51 -0.67
C THR A 61 3.41 -12.58 -0.26
N ASP A 62 4.00 -11.44 0.11
CA ASP A 62 5.40 -11.35 0.53
C ASP A 62 5.76 -12.37 1.62
N THR A 63 4.85 -12.60 2.56
CA THR A 63 5.03 -13.55 3.66
C THR A 63 5.02 -15.02 3.17
N ALA A 64 4.24 -15.35 2.14
CA ALA A 64 4.13 -16.70 1.58
C ALA A 64 5.38 -17.12 0.76
N VAL A 65 6.16 -16.16 0.26
CA VAL A 65 7.30 -16.42 -0.65
C VAL A 65 8.29 -17.44 -0.07
N LYS A 66 8.53 -17.44 1.25
CA LYS A 66 9.41 -18.43 1.89
C LYS A 66 8.94 -19.86 1.67
N SER A 67 7.63 -20.10 1.82
CA SER A 67 7.05 -21.42 1.59
C SER A 67 7.19 -21.83 0.13
N PHE A 68 6.98 -20.92 -0.82
CA PHE A 68 7.18 -21.19 -2.25
C PHE A 68 8.61 -21.61 -2.57
N ILE A 69 9.60 -20.86 -2.05
CA ILE A 69 11.01 -21.17 -2.28
C ILE A 69 11.40 -22.50 -1.63
N SER A 70 10.99 -22.75 -0.37
CA SER A 70 11.34 -23.98 0.34
C SER A 70 10.77 -25.25 -0.30
N HIS A 71 9.60 -25.14 -0.96
CA HIS A 71 8.95 -26.25 -1.67
C HIS A 71 9.29 -26.28 -3.17
N ASN A 72 10.11 -25.33 -3.65
CA ASN A 72 10.44 -25.18 -5.07
C ASN A 72 9.16 -25.11 -5.95
N VAL A 73 8.23 -24.21 -5.57
CA VAL A 73 6.99 -23.90 -6.28
C VAL A 73 7.12 -22.55 -6.97
N HIS A 74 6.67 -22.48 -8.22
CA HIS A 74 6.68 -21.23 -8.98
C HIS A 74 5.55 -20.28 -8.53
N TYR A 75 5.80 -18.98 -8.63
CA TYR A 75 4.81 -17.91 -8.53
C TYR A 75 5.08 -16.87 -9.63
N ASP A 76 4.04 -16.27 -10.17
CA ASP A 76 4.16 -15.29 -11.24
C ASP A 76 4.42 -13.88 -10.71
N VAL A 77 3.79 -13.52 -9.57
CA VAL A 77 3.87 -12.19 -8.96
C VAL A 77 3.97 -12.28 -7.45
N ILE A 78 4.77 -11.39 -6.86
CA ILE A 78 4.77 -11.11 -5.42
C ILE A 78 4.08 -9.77 -5.19
N ILE A 79 3.12 -9.73 -4.26
CA ILE A 79 2.56 -8.47 -3.76
C ILE A 79 3.24 -8.09 -2.46
N ILE A 80 3.71 -6.83 -2.40
CA ILE A 80 4.41 -6.24 -1.27
C ILE A 80 3.74 -4.90 -0.96
N LYS A 81 3.28 -4.73 0.28
CA LYS A 81 2.64 -3.48 0.73
C LYS A 81 3.31 -2.87 1.95
N ASP A 82 3.72 -3.70 2.92
CA ASP A 82 4.19 -3.19 4.20
C ASP A 82 5.59 -2.60 4.10
N ALA A 83 5.66 -1.28 4.22
CA ALA A 83 6.89 -0.50 4.24
C ALA A 83 7.84 -0.88 5.41
N ARG A 84 7.30 -1.51 6.46
CA ARG A 84 8.05 -1.93 7.67
C ARG A 84 8.56 -3.35 7.60
N LYS A 85 8.02 -4.16 6.71
CA LYS A 85 8.54 -5.52 6.52
C LYS A 85 9.96 -5.43 6.00
N SER A 86 10.88 -5.56 6.94
CA SER A 86 12.28 -5.66 6.61
C SER A 86 12.52 -6.95 5.84
N ILE A 87 13.59 -6.95 5.08
CA ILE A 87 14.25 -8.12 4.47
C ILE A 87 14.37 -9.33 5.44
N SER A 88 14.24 -9.11 6.76
CA SER A 88 14.35 -10.16 7.78
C SER A 88 13.42 -11.34 7.56
N HIS A 89 12.24 -11.16 6.98
CA HIS A 89 11.35 -12.27 6.64
C HIS A 89 11.87 -13.15 5.49
N LEU A 90 12.79 -12.63 4.68
CA LEU A 90 13.43 -13.31 3.56
C LEU A 90 14.93 -13.56 3.82
N SER A 91 15.46 -13.17 5.00
CA SER A 91 16.87 -13.10 5.33
C SER A 91 17.60 -14.45 5.36
N ASP A 92 16.87 -15.56 5.41
CA ASP A 92 17.47 -16.90 5.44
C ASP A 92 17.84 -17.42 4.05
N ILE A 93 17.47 -16.68 3.00
CA ILE A 93 17.80 -17.01 1.62
C ILE A 93 19.15 -16.36 1.28
N ALA A 94 20.16 -17.15 0.92
CA ALA A 94 21.55 -16.71 0.81
C ALA A 94 21.77 -15.52 -0.14
N ASP A 95 21.03 -15.44 -1.24
CA ASP A 95 21.08 -14.33 -2.22
C ASP A 95 20.44 -13.04 -1.70
N ILE A 96 19.59 -13.13 -0.71
CA ILE A 96 18.80 -12.01 -0.17
C ILE A 96 19.58 -11.25 0.91
N LYS A 97 20.51 -11.93 1.63
CA LYS A 97 21.32 -11.32 2.70
C LYS A 97 22.21 -10.15 2.26
N ALA A 98 22.50 -10.07 0.96
CA ALA A 98 23.42 -9.06 0.41
C ALA A 98 22.72 -7.78 -0.11
N ARG A 99 21.38 -7.68 -0.04
CA ARG A 99 20.62 -6.60 -0.69
C ARG A 99 19.79 -5.77 0.30
N ASN A 100 19.65 -4.48 0.03
CA ASN A 100 19.10 -3.50 0.97
C ASN A 100 17.57 -3.31 0.87
N SER A 101 16.91 -3.80 -0.16
CA SER A 101 15.44 -3.72 -0.31
C SER A 101 14.87 -4.94 -1.05
N ILE A 102 13.60 -5.28 -0.76
CA ILE A 102 12.89 -6.37 -1.44
C ILE A 102 12.77 -6.09 -2.95
N LEU A 103 12.57 -4.83 -3.34
CA LEU A 103 12.48 -4.45 -4.76
C LEU A 103 13.82 -4.58 -5.50
N GLU A 104 14.94 -4.31 -4.83
CA GLU A 104 16.28 -4.51 -5.40
C GLU A 104 16.64 -5.99 -5.52
N MET A 105 16.08 -6.85 -4.64
CA MET A 105 16.29 -8.30 -4.66
C MET A 105 15.52 -9.01 -5.77
N ASN A 106 14.36 -8.50 -6.11
CA ASN A 106 13.56 -9.06 -7.18
C ASN A 106 13.98 -8.42 -8.51
N HIS A 107 14.67 -9.17 -9.36
CA HIS A 107 15.08 -8.74 -10.69
C HIS A 107 13.92 -8.68 -11.69
N GLY A 108 12.71 -9.11 -11.29
CA GLY A 108 11.51 -9.03 -12.09
C GLY A 108 11.05 -7.58 -12.32
N ARG A 109 10.25 -7.40 -13.36
CA ARG A 109 9.62 -6.12 -13.67
C ARG A 109 8.72 -5.67 -12.52
N LYS A 110 8.75 -4.39 -12.17
CA LYS A 110 7.88 -3.80 -11.15
C LYS A 110 6.53 -3.46 -11.77
N ILE A 111 5.45 -3.74 -11.03
CA ILE A 111 4.09 -3.35 -11.40
C ILE A 111 3.56 -2.47 -10.27
N TRP A 112 3.26 -1.22 -10.61
CA TRP A 112 2.72 -0.26 -9.65
C TRP A 112 1.20 -0.42 -9.56
N ASN A 113 0.70 -0.46 -8.35
CA ASN A 113 -0.73 -0.40 -8.05
C ASN A 113 -1.11 0.98 -7.47
N ASN A 114 -2.40 1.21 -7.29
CA ASN A 114 -2.95 2.49 -6.86
C ASN A 114 -2.90 2.71 -5.34
N THR A 115 -1.87 2.25 -4.65
CA THR A 115 -1.75 2.42 -3.19
C THR A 115 -1.06 3.73 -2.78
N SER A 116 -0.52 4.49 -3.72
CA SER A 116 0.12 5.78 -3.48
C SER A 116 -0.56 6.88 -4.28
N ASP A 117 -1.12 7.88 -3.61
CA ASP A 117 -1.76 9.02 -4.27
C ASP A 117 -0.79 9.77 -5.17
N PHE A 118 0.48 9.87 -4.79
CA PHE A 118 1.51 10.46 -5.63
C PHE A 118 1.65 9.73 -6.97
N LEU A 119 1.78 8.40 -6.94
CA LEU A 119 1.89 7.60 -8.17
C LEU A 119 0.60 7.66 -8.98
N CYS A 120 -0.57 7.58 -8.33
CA CYS A 120 -1.85 7.74 -9.02
C CYS A 120 -1.94 9.06 -9.77
N ASN A 121 -1.56 10.16 -9.14
CA ASN A 121 -1.58 11.48 -9.76
C ASN A 121 -0.54 11.57 -10.89
N LEU A 122 0.68 11.05 -10.67
CA LEU A 122 1.72 11.03 -11.70
C LEU A 122 1.26 10.26 -12.94
N TYR A 123 0.76 9.04 -12.79
CA TYR A 123 0.29 8.22 -13.90
C TYR A 123 -0.94 8.84 -14.59
N SER A 124 -1.87 9.42 -13.82
CA SER A 124 -3.04 10.13 -14.37
C SER A 124 -2.67 11.34 -15.23
N LYS A 125 -1.63 12.09 -14.83
CA LYS A 125 -1.09 13.21 -15.63
C LYS A 125 -0.69 12.77 -17.03
N TYR A 126 -0.28 11.52 -17.20
CA TYR A 126 0.13 10.94 -18.47
C TYR A 126 -0.96 10.09 -19.16
N GLY A 127 -2.21 10.23 -18.72
CA GLY A 127 -3.38 9.63 -19.37
C GLY A 127 -3.66 8.18 -18.98
N LEU A 128 -3.06 7.68 -17.89
CA LEU A 128 -3.35 6.36 -17.35
C LEU A 128 -4.48 6.45 -16.33
N GLY A 129 -5.48 5.59 -16.49
CA GLY A 129 -6.69 5.64 -15.68
C GLY A 129 -6.44 5.31 -14.21
N TYR A 130 -7.16 6.01 -13.33
CA TYR A 130 -7.20 5.71 -11.90
C TYR A 130 -8.13 4.52 -11.64
N THR A 131 -7.64 3.54 -10.89
CA THR A 131 -8.47 2.49 -10.29
C THR A 131 -8.32 2.55 -8.78
N SER A 132 -9.42 2.77 -8.07
CA SER A 132 -9.40 2.72 -6.61
C SER A 132 -9.13 1.29 -6.15
N CYS A 133 -8.10 1.10 -5.32
CA CYS A 133 -7.88 -0.15 -4.60
C CYS A 133 -8.59 -0.06 -3.25
N MET A 134 -9.58 -0.91 -3.01
CA MET A 134 -10.21 -1.05 -1.70
C MET A 134 -9.23 -1.75 -0.75
N LEU A 135 -8.79 -1.02 0.28
CA LEU A 135 -7.80 -1.53 1.23
C LEU A 135 -8.49 -2.36 2.32
N GLY A 136 -8.24 -3.65 2.36
CA GLY A 136 -8.81 -4.58 3.36
C GLY A 136 -7.89 -4.90 4.54
N GLY A 137 -6.78 -4.15 4.72
CA GLY A 137 -5.91 -4.27 5.88
C GLY A 137 -4.82 -5.35 5.79
N SER A 138 -4.80 -6.18 4.75
CA SER A 138 -3.75 -7.18 4.54
C SER A 138 -3.22 -7.20 3.10
N VAL A 139 -2.04 -7.80 2.89
CA VAL A 139 -1.47 -8.00 1.55
C VAL A 139 -2.35 -8.93 0.70
N ALA A 140 -3.03 -9.89 1.34
CA ALA A 140 -3.93 -10.81 0.63
C ALA A 140 -5.21 -10.12 0.12
N THR A 141 -5.74 -9.15 0.89
CA THR A 141 -6.87 -8.32 0.42
C THR A 141 -6.47 -7.43 -0.75
N ASP A 142 -5.24 -6.92 -0.74
CA ASP A 142 -4.72 -6.15 -1.89
C ASP A 142 -4.51 -7.07 -3.12
N ALA A 143 -4.05 -8.31 -2.93
CA ALA A 143 -3.95 -9.30 -4.00
C ALA A 143 -5.32 -9.62 -4.62
N PHE A 144 -6.36 -9.68 -3.78
CA PHE A 144 -7.74 -9.88 -4.23
C PHE A 144 -8.20 -8.71 -5.13
N THR A 145 -8.01 -7.48 -4.67
CA THR A 145 -8.33 -6.28 -5.45
C THR A 145 -7.52 -6.22 -6.76
N VAL A 146 -6.25 -6.61 -6.75
CA VAL A 146 -5.44 -6.72 -7.97
C VAL A 146 -6.07 -7.72 -8.95
N ALA A 147 -6.45 -8.91 -8.47
CA ALA A 147 -7.09 -9.93 -9.31
C ALA A 147 -8.42 -9.43 -9.91
N GLU A 148 -9.21 -8.68 -9.14
CA GLU A 148 -10.43 -8.03 -9.60
C GLU A 148 -10.15 -6.99 -10.69
N ILE A 149 -9.21 -6.06 -10.45
CA ILE A 149 -8.85 -4.99 -11.40
C ILE A 149 -8.39 -5.55 -12.73
N ILE A 150 -7.54 -6.59 -12.73
CA ILE A 150 -7.07 -7.20 -13.98
C ILE A 150 -8.15 -7.99 -14.72
N GLY A 151 -9.33 -8.17 -14.12
CA GLY A 151 -10.51 -8.77 -14.75
C GLY A 151 -10.59 -10.29 -14.60
N ALA A 152 -10.01 -10.86 -13.52
CA ALA A 152 -10.13 -12.30 -13.23
C ALA A 152 -11.58 -12.75 -13.25
N LYS A 153 -11.86 -13.92 -13.87
CA LYS A 153 -13.20 -14.55 -13.83
C LYS A 153 -13.31 -15.55 -12.68
N ARG A 154 -12.16 -15.99 -12.16
CA ARG A 154 -12.08 -16.89 -11.02
C ARG A 154 -10.91 -16.50 -10.15
N ILE A 155 -11.19 -16.32 -8.86
CA ILE A 155 -10.20 -16.06 -7.81
C ILE A 155 -10.21 -17.24 -6.85
N VAL A 156 -9.02 -17.80 -6.57
CA VAL A 156 -8.85 -18.95 -5.68
C VAL A 156 -7.96 -18.50 -4.52
N LEU A 157 -8.46 -18.67 -3.30
CA LEU A 157 -7.74 -18.33 -2.08
C LEU A 157 -7.11 -19.59 -1.48
N ILE A 158 -5.82 -19.53 -1.14
CA ILE A 158 -5.11 -20.58 -0.41
C ILE A 158 -4.27 -19.96 0.71
N GLY A 159 -4.12 -20.69 1.81
CA GLY A 159 -3.39 -20.19 2.97
C GLY A 159 -4.02 -18.96 3.63
N GLN A 160 -5.30 -18.70 3.36
CA GLN A 160 -6.05 -17.55 3.90
C GLN A 160 -6.84 -17.96 5.15
N ASP A 161 -6.14 -18.45 6.17
CA ASP A 161 -6.77 -19.07 7.35
C ASP A 161 -7.59 -18.10 8.19
N LEU A 162 -7.10 -16.89 8.43
CA LEU A 162 -7.72 -15.87 9.30
C LEU A 162 -8.21 -16.43 10.65
N ALA A 163 -7.54 -17.46 11.14
CA ALA A 163 -7.78 -18.14 12.40
C ALA A 163 -6.51 -18.82 12.90
N TYR A 164 -6.49 -19.17 14.16
CA TYR A 164 -5.39 -19.93 14.74
C TYR A 164 -5.49 -21.41 14.37
N ALA A 165 -4.36 -22.02 13.99
CA ALA A 165 -4.21 -23.46 13.89
C ALA A 165 -3.49 -23.97 15.15
N GLY A 166 -4.23 -24.26 16.21
CA GLY A 166 -3.65 -24.47 17.53
C GLY A 166 -3.05 -23.16 18.07
N GLU A 167 -1.73 -23.13 18.27
CA GLU A 167 -0.99 -21.95 18.75
C GLU A 167 -0.33 -21.14 17.61
N TYR A 168 -0.47 -21.59 16.35
CA TYR A 168 0.24 -21.01 15.21
C TYR A 168 -0.61 -20.06 14.39
N THR A 169 0.04 -19.00 13.91
CA THR A 169 -0.58 -17.95 13.07
C THR A 169 -0.18 -18.03 11.59
N HIS A 170 0.92 -18.72 11.28
CA HIS A 170 1.48 -18.81 9.93
C HIS A 170 2.02 -20.21 9.63
N ALA A 171 2.25 -20.47 8.34
CA ALA A 171 2.89 -21.67 7.83
C ALA A 171 4.32 -21.88 8.39
N ASN A 172 4.85 -23.09 8.31
CA ASN A 172 6.19 -23.43 8.77
C ASN A 172 7.26 -22.58 8.07
N GLY A 173 8.29 -22.16 8.83
CA GLY A 173 9.37 -21.32 8.31
C GLY A 173 9.05 -19.84 8.20
N VAL A 174 7.81 -19.44 8.45
CA VAL A 174 7.41 -18.03 8.60
C VAL A 174 7.48 -17.64 10.09
N ALA A 175 7.69 -16.36 10.41
CA ALA A 175 7.69 -15.89 11.78
C ALA A 175 6.29 -16.14 12.40
N ASN A 176 6.24 -17.08 13.34
CA ASN A 176 5.03 -17.40 14.08
C ASN A 176 4.92 -16.50 15.31
N HIS A 177 3.77 -15.90 15.48
CA HIS A 177 3.39 -15.30 16.76
C HIS A 177 2.62 -16.34 17.56
N VAL A 178 3.08 -16.63 18.77
CA VAL A 178 2.33 -17.40 19.75
C VAL A 178 1.07 -16.62 20.10
N TYR A 179 0.00 -17.34 20.37
CA TYR A 179 -1.30 -16.86 20.83
C TYR A 179 -1.17 -15.59 21.70
N ASP A 180 -1.66 -14.47 21.18
CA ASP A 180 -1.53 -13.18 21.83
C ASP A 180 -2.91 -12.76 22.37
N GLU A 181 -3.07 -12.87 23.70
CA GLU A 181 -4.29 -12.44 24.38
C GLU A 181 -4.54 -10.92 24.28
N ILE A 182 -3.52 -10.13 23.90
CA ILE A 182 -3.56 -8.66 23.84
C ILE A 182 -4.48 -8.18 22.71
N ASN A 183 -4.59 -8.92 21.59
CA ASN A 183 -5.41 -8.53 20.43
C ASN A 183 -6.87 -9.00 20.50
N GLY A 184 -7.30 -9.55 21.63
CA GLY A 184 -8.66 -10.06 21.81
C GLY A 184 -8.91 -11.33 20.98
N VAL A 185 -9.32 -12.40 21.64
CA VAL A 185 -9.66 -13.66 20.99
C VAL A 185 -11.16 -13.67 20.70
N VAL A 186 -11.51 -14.00 19.46
CA VAL A 186 -12.89 -14.05 18.99
C VAL A 186 -13.17 -15.45 18.42
N ASP A 187 -14.35 -15.99 18.67
CA ASP A 187 -14.81 -17.22 18.04
C ASP A 187 -15.43 -16.94 16.68
N VAL A 188 -14.99 -17.67 15.66
CA VAL A 188 -15.50 -17.61 14.28
C VAL A 188 -15.83 -19.01 13.76
N GLU A 189 -16.76 -19.11 12.80
CA GLU A 189 -17.06 -20.36 12.12
C GLU A 189 -15.94 -20.78 11.18
N ASP A 190 -15.50 -22.05 11.23
CA ASP A 190 -14.56 -22.62 10.27
C ASP A 190 -15.26 -23.08 8.97
N ILE A 191 -14.47 -23.55 8.00
CA ILE A 191 -15.01 -24.08 6.73
C ILE A 191 -15.86 -25.35 6.89
N TYR A 192 -15.85 -26.01 8.07
CA TYR A 192 -16.61 -27.21 8.40
C TYR A 192 -17.82 -26.94 9.29
N GLY A 193 -18.04 -25.69 9.71
CA GLY A 193 -19.14 -25.29 10.59
C GLY A 193 -18.84 -25.38 12.09
N ASN A 194 -17.58 -25.57 12.49
CA ASN A 194 -17.18 -25.57 13.91
C ASN A 194 -16.72 -24.18 14.32
N MET A 195 -16.75 -23.89 15.64
CA MET A 195 -16.20 -22.65 16.19
C MET A 195 -14.70 -22.81 16.45
N ILE A 196 -13.92 -21.89 15.89
CA ILE A 196 -12.46 -21.82 16.05
C ILE A 196 -12.03 -20.43 16.51
N LYS A 197 -10.81 -20.32 17.04
CA LYS A 197 -10.28 -19.06 17.56
C LYS A 197 -9.71 -18.20 16.43
N SER A 198 -10.06 -16.92 16.44
CA SER A 198 -9.52 -15.87 15.60
C SER A 198 -9.14 -14.65 16.47
N ARG A 199 -8.79 -13.55 15.86
CA ARG A 199 -8.51 -12.28 16.54
C ARG A 199 -9.19 -11.11 15.80
N GLY A 200 -9.32 -9.95 16.48
CA GLY A 200 -10.13 -8.83 16.00
C GLY A 200 -9.76 -8.33 14.61
N ASP A 201 -8.46 -8.13 14.34
CA ASP A 201 -7.98 -7.66 13.02
C ASP A 201 -8.21 -8.68 11.89
N TRP A 202 -8.25 -9.98 12.20
CA TRP A 202 -8.62 -11.00 11.21
C TRP A 202 -10.12 -11.04 10.95
N VAL A 203 -10.94 -10.72 11.97
CA VAL A 203 -12.40 -10.57 11.79
C VAL A 203 -12.70 -9.39 10.89
N ASP A 204 -11.99 -8.26 11.04
CA ASP A 204 -12.11 -7.12 10.14
C ASP A 204 -11.77 -7.52 8.67
N MET A 205 -10.78 -8.37 8.47
CA MET A 205 -10.43 -8.90 7.14
C MET A 205 -11.51 -9.86 6.60
N LEU A 206 -12.11 -10.71 7.46
CA LEU A 206 -13.24 -11.58 7.07
C LEU A 206 -14.45 -10.75 6.63
N ASP A 207 -14.79 -9.69 7.36
CA ASP A 207 -15.89 -8.79 7.03
C ASP A 207 -15.59 -8.01 5.74
N TRP A 208 -14.33 -7.64 5.51
CA TRP A 208 -13.91 -7.04 4.25
C TRP A 208 -14.13 -8.01 3.07
N PHE A 209 -13.62 -9.25 3.14
CA PHE A 209 -13.83 -10.25 2.08
C PHE A 209 -15.31 -10.49 1.80
N LYS A 210 -16.12 -10.66 2.85
CA LYS A 210 -17.57 -10.81 2.74
C LYS A 210 -18.21 -9.65 1.99
N SER A 211 -17.83 -8.42 2.34
CA SER A 211 -18.38 -7.22 1.73
C SER A 211 -17.93 -7.10 0.27
N GLU A 212 -16.65 -7.31 0.00
CA GLU A 212 -16.08 -7.21 -1.34
C GLU A 212 -16.67 -8.26 -2.27
N ILE A 213 -16.72 -9.54 -1.85
CA ILE A 213 -17.30 -10.62 -2.64
C ILE A 213 -18.78 -10.34 -2.95
N ALA A 214 -19.53 -9.75 -2.02
CA ALA A 214 -20.91 -9.35 -2.25
C ALA A 214 -21.06 -8.30 -3.36
N THR A 215 -20.09 -7.37 -3.49
CA THR A 215 -20.11 -6.33 -4.54
C THR A 215 -19.91 -6.93 -5.93
N LEU A 216 -19.25 -8.08 -6.05
CA LEU A 216 -19.00 -8.76 -7.32
C LEU A 216 -20.27 -9.27 -7.99
N ASN A 217 -21.38 -9.43 -7.25
CA ASN A 217 -22.67 -9.88 -7.76
C ASN A 217 -22.59 -11.15 -8.63
N GLY A 218 -21.71 -12.09 -8.27
CA GLY A 218 -21.50 -13.34 -8.99
C GLY A 218 -20.75 -13.22 -10.32
N LYS A 219 -20.19 -12.06 -10.65
CA LYS A 219 -19.42 -11.88 -11.89
C LYS A 219 -18.06 -12.58 -11.85
N ILE A 220 -17.53 -12.79 -10.66
CA ILE A 220 -16.28 -13.51 -10.39
C ILE A 220 -16.60 -14.69 -9.49
N ASP A 221 -16.16 -15.88 -9.87
CA ASP A 221 -16.26 -17.10 -9.08
C ASP A 221 -15.13 -17.11 -8.04
N VAL A 222 -15.47 -16.92 -6.77
CA VAL A 222 -14.50 -16.89 -5.68
C VAL A 222 -14.50 -18.22 -4.95
N ILE A 223 -13.36 -18.91 -4.93
CA ILE A 223 -13.17 -20.22 -4.34
C ILE A 223 -12.24 -20.11 -3.14
N ASP A 224 -12.67 -20.62 -1.99
CA ASP A 224 -11.81 -20.85 -0.85
C ASP A 224 -11.27 -22.28 -0.92
N ALA A 225 -10.00 -22.38 -1.29
CA ALA A 225 -9.25 -23.63 -1.34
C ALA A 225 -8.16 -23.68 -0.25
N THR A 226 -8.37 -22.94 0.85
CA THR A 226 -7.48 -22.90 2.01
C THR A 226 -7.37 -24.26 2.71
N GLU A 227 -8.44 -25.07 2.67
CA GLU A 227 -8.53 -26.38 3.33
C GLU A 227 -8.36 -26.33 4.85
N GLY A 228 -8.73 -25.19 5.44
CA GLY A 228 -8.69 -24.90 6.89
C GLY A 228 -9.09 -23.46 7.17
N GLY A 229 -8.94 -23.05 8.44
CA GLY A 229 -9.17 -21.67 8.86
C GLY A 229 -10.64 -21.26 8.95
N ALA A 230 -10.85 -19.95 9.10
CA ALA A 230 -12.17 -19.33 9.20
C ALA A 230 -12.87 -19.34 7.83
N LYS A 231 -14.19 -19.53 7.86
CA LYS A 231 -15.02 -19.51 6.66
C LYS A 231 -15.15 -18.10 6.09
N ILE A 232 -14.66 -17.89 4.88
CA ILE A 232 -14.84 -16.66 4.15
C ILE A 232 -16.23 -16.69 3.49
N GLN A 233 -17.14 -15.83 3.96
CA GLN A 233 -18.52 -15.84 3.48
C GLN A 233 -18.61 -15.34 2.03
N GLY A 234 -19.44 -16.02 1.24
CA GLY A 234 -19.63 -15.74 -0.19
C GLY A 234 -18.70 -16.53 -1.10
N THR A 235 -17.74 -17.26 -0.55
CA THR A 235 -16.88 -18.16 -1.34
C THR A 235 -17.51 -19.55 -1.52
N ARG A 236 -17.07 -20.25 -2.54
CA ARG A 236 -17.31 -21.66 -2.73
C ARG A 236 -16.13 -22.47 -2.19
N ILE A 237 -16.35 -23.36 -1.24
CA ILE A 237 -15.30 -24.18 -0.63
C ILE A 237 -14.99 -25.36 -1.54
N MET A 238 -13.71 -25.52 -1.91
CA MET A 238 -13.20 -26.65 -2.70
C MET A 238 -11.79 -27.02 -2.26
N LYS A 239 -11.37 -28.26 -2.51
CA LYS A 239 -9.96 -28.62 -2.37
C LYS A 239 -9.15 -28.03 -3.51
N LEU A 240 -7.89 -27.66 -3.25
CA LEU A 240 -7.01 -27.11 -4.29
C LEU A 240 -6.80 -28.11 -5.44
N SER A 241 -6.66 -29.40 -5.13
CA SER A 241 -6.56 -30.44 -6.16
C SER A 241 -7.75 -30.47 -7.12
N GLU A 242 -8.97 -30.32 -6.58
CA GLU A 242 -10.22 -30.26 -7.40
C GLU A 242 -10.27 -28.99 -8.23
N VAL A 243 -9.82 -27.85 -7.67
CA VAL A 243 -9.72 -26.58 -8.42
C VAL A 243 -8.79 -26.74 -9.61
N ILE A 244 -7.61 -27.33 -9.39
CA ILE A 244 -6.62 -27.54 -10.44
C ILE A 244 -7.17 -28.48 -11.54
N ASP A 245 -7.79 -29.60 -11.16
CA ASP A 245 -8.35 -30.57 -12.11
C ASP A 245 -9.47 -29.97 -12.97
N ASN A 246 -10.30 -29.11 -12.37
CA ASN A 246 -11.48 -28.58 -13.08
C ASN A 246 -11.18 -27.27 -13.84
N TYR A 247 -10.23 -26.45 -13.37
CA TYR A 247 -10.10 -25.06 -13.86
C TYR A 247 -8.72 -24.70 -14.39
N CYS A 248 -7.64 -25.40 -14.00
CA CYS A 248 -6.31 -25.16 -14.55
C CYS A 248 -6.12 -25.97 -15.86
N THR A 249 -7.00 -25.76 -16.82
CA THR A 249 -7.04 -26.50 -18.09
C THR A 249 -6.41 -25.75 -19.26
N GLY A 250 -6.20 -24.44 -19.10
CA GLY A 250 -5.53 -23.56 -20.08
C GLY A 250 -4.01 -23.61 -19.96
N GLN A 251 -3.37 -22.80 -20.81
CA GLN A 251 -1.94 -22.47 -20.68
C GLN A 251 -1.83 -20.97 -20.55
N PHE A 252 -1.01 -20.53 -19.62
CA PHE A 252 -0.75 -19.11 -19.36
C PHE A 252 0.69 -18.93 -18.92
N ASP A 253 1.45 -18.18 -19.69
CA ASP A 253 2.84 -17.83 -19.38
C ASP A 253 2.93 -16.33 -19.12
N PHE A 254 2.97 -15.98 -17.83
CA PHE A 254 3.04 -14.59 -17.41
C PHE A 254 4.38 -13.93 -17.77
N ASP A 255 5.48 -14.67 -17.74
CA ASP A 255 6.79 -14.18 -18.16
C ASP A 255 6.82 -13.81 -19.64
N MET A 256 6.19 -14.63 -20.48
CA MET A 256 6.03 -14.32 -21.90
C MET A 256 5.16 -13.07 -22.10
N LEU A 257 4.06 -12.95 -21.36
CA LEU A 257 3.22 -11.74 -21.38
C LEU A 257 4.06 -10.50 -21.02
N LEU A 258 4.79 -10.54 -19.91
CA LEU A 258 5.62 -9.42 -19.46
C LEU A 258 6.70 -9.04 -20.49
N LYS A 259 7.35 -10.03 -21.10
CA LYS A 259 8.36 -9.79 -22.15
C LYS A 259 7.76 -9.13 -23.39
N SER A 260 6.49 -9.41 -23.69
CA SER A 260 5.79 -8.80 -24.82
C SER A 260 5.31 -7.38 -24.55
N MET A 261 5.21 -6.98 -23.28
CA MET A 261 4.73 -5.65 -22.89
C MET A 261 5.91 -4.67 -22.77
N PRO A 262 5.84 -3.50 -23.42
CA PRO A 262 6.80 -2.43 -23.16
C PRO A 262 6.62 -1.90 -21.73
N ALA A 263 7.59 -1.15 -21.22
CA ALA A 263 7.38 -0.33 -20.02
C ALA A 263 6.26 0.69 -20.28
N THR A 264 5.53 1.07 -19.21
CA THR A 264 4.41 2.03 -19.29
C THR A 264 4.79 3.32 -20.03
N PHE A 265 5.97 3.83 -19.76
CA PHE A 265 6.47 5.04 -20.41
C PHE A 265 7.46 4.71 -21.51
N SER A 266 7.16 5.13 -22.75
CA SER A 266 8.17 5.17 -23.81
C SER A 266 9.34 6.07 -23.41
N ALA A 267 10.49 5.94 -24.04
CA ALA A 267 11.65 6.79 -23.77
C ALA A 267 11.34 8.29 -23.82
N GLU A 268 10.48 8.72 -24.77
CA GLU A 268 10.06 10.11 -24.91
C GLU A 268 9.17 10.55 -23.74
N LYS A 269 8.15 9.75 -23.39
CA LYS A 269 7.28 10.04 -22.25
C LYS A 269 8.06 9.99 -20.93
N TYR A 270 8.97 9.05 -20.78
CA TYR A 270 9.78 8.96 -19.57
C TYR A 270 10.68 10.19 -19.38
N SER A 271 11.17 10.81 -20.47
CA SER A 271 11.90 12.08 -20.37
C SER A 271 11.06 13.20 -19.72
N LEU A 272 9.76 13.25 -20.02
CA LEU A 272 8.84 14.20 -19.38
C LEU A 272 8.62 13.84 -17.90
N VAL A 273 8.37 12.56 -17.59
CA VAL A 273 8.23 12.07 -16.21
C VAL A 273 9.48 12.39 -15.39
N LYS A 274 10.67 12.18 -15.98
CA LYS A 274 11.95 12.52 -15.33
C LYS A 274 12.02 14.00 -14.97
N ASN A 275 11.60 14.90 -15.85
CA ASN A 275 11.55 16.33 -15.55
C ASN A 275 10.61 16.63 -14.38
N ASP A 276 9.40 16.03 -14.37
CA ASP A 276 8.47 16.18 -13.24
C ASP A 276 9.09 15.69 -11.92
N LEU A 277 9.85 14.59 -11.96
CA LEU A 277 10.54 14.09 -10.76
C LEU A 277 11.69 15.02 -10.32
N LEU A 278 12.40 15.63 -11.24
CA LEU A 278 13.42 16.63 -10.93
C LEU A 278 12.80 17.92 -10.34
N ASP A 279 11.62 18.32 -10.79
CA ASP A 279 10.89 19.47 -10.30
C ASP A 279 10.46 19.32 -8.82
N LEU A 280 10.30 18.08 -8.31
CA LEU A 280 9.99 17.83 -6.89
C LEU A 280 11.01 18.49 -5.95
N LYS A 281 12.29 18.55 -6.33
CA LYS A 281 13.32 19.22 -5.53
C LYS A 281 13.12 20.73 -5.52
N ILE A 282 12.73 21.30 -6.65
CA ILE A 282 12.45 22.74 -6.77
C ILE A 282 11.23 23.08 -5.89
N GLU A 283 10.16 22.31 -6.01
CA GLU A 283 8.95 22.49 -5.20
C GLU A 283 9.23 22.38 -3.70
N LEU A 284 10.07 21.42 -3.24
CA LEU A 284 10.46 21.32 -1.83
C LEU A 284 11.21 22.56 -1.34
N ASN A 285 12.08 23.15 -2.16
CA ASN A 285 12.75 24.39 -1.82
C ASN A 285 11.77 25.58 -1.71
N GLU A 286 10.82 25.67 -2.65
CA GLU A 286 9.78 26.70 -2.62
C GLU A 286 8.87 26.55 -1.39
N ILE A 287 8.48 25.31 -1.03
CA ILE A 287 7.76 25.01 0.22
C ILE A 287 8.56 25.46 1.43
N THR A 288 9.88 25.21 1.44
CA THR A 288 10.77 25.59 2.54
C THR A 288 10.76 27.10 2.77
N GLU A 289 10.96 27.89 1.73
CA GLU A 289 10.97 29.35 1.85
C GLU A 289 9.59 29.89 2.24
N CYS A 290 8.52 29.36 1.63
CA CYS A 290 7.16 29.73 1.96
C CYS A 290 6.80 29.43 3.43
N ALA A 291 7.23 28.28 3.96
CA ALA A 291 7.00 27.91 5.36
C ALA A 291 7.80 28.77 6.35
N LYS A 292 9.07 29.13 6.04
CA LYS A 292 9.87 30.05 6.85
C LYS A 292 9.18 31.40 6.98
N GLU A 293 8.74 31.98 5.87
CA GLU A 293 8.01 33.25 5.87
C GLU A 293 6.70 33.17 6.68
N GLY A 294 6.00 32.01 6.61
CA GLY A 294 4.80 31.76 7.41
C GLY A 294 5.09 31.72 8.92
N ILE A 295 6.23 31.16 9.33
CA ILE A 295 6.69 31.16 10.72
C ILE A 295 7.02 32.62 11.18
N GLU A 296 7.74 33.38 10.35
CA GLU A 296 8.10 34.78 10.66
C GLU A 296 6.86 35.64 10.88
N ILE A 297 5.82 35.50 10.01
CA ILE A 297 4.56 36.20 10.19
C ILE A 297 3.88 35.79 11.49
N SER A 298 3.83 34.48 11.76
CA SER A 298 3.21 33.96 12.97
C SER A 298 3.90 34.41 14.24
N ASP A 299 5.23 34.38 14.29
CA ASP A 299 6.04 34.83 15.42
C ASP A 299 5.89 36.33 15.65
N TYR A 300 5.93 37.13 14.58
CA TYR A 300 5.71 38.59 14.69
C TYR A 300 4.34 38.89 15.32
N MET A 301 3.29 38.21 14.87
CA MET A 301 1.92 38.41 15.36
C MET A 301 1.76 37.90 16.80
N LEU A 302 2.36 36.79 17.18
CA LEU A 302 2.31 36.24 18.55
C LEU A 302 3.00 37.20 19.56
N LEU A 303 4.07 37.85 19.14
CA LEU A 303 4.81 38.81 19.98
C LEU A 303 4.08 40.14 20.11
N ASN A 304 3.31 40.57 19.12
CA ASN A 304 2.76 41.93 19.04
C ASN A 304 1.21 41.97 19.05
N LEU A 305 0.53 40.83 19.33
CA LEU A 305 -0.90 40.69 19.14
C LEU A 305 -1.74 41.77 19.84
N GLU A 306 -1.36 42.14 21.07
CA GLU A 306 -2.08 43.14 21.89
C GLU A 306 -2.04 44.56 21.30
N THR A 307 -1.07 44.83 20.42
CA THR A 307 -0.88 46.14 19.79
C THR A 307 -1.38 46.24 18.37
N GLN A 308 -1.82 45.09 17.79
CA GLN A 308 -2.25 45.01 16.39
C GLN A 308 -3.72 45.40 16.21
N SER A 309 -4.00 46.09 15.12
CA SER A 309 -5.38 46.36 14.71
C SER A 309 -6.08 45.11 14.17
N ARG A 310 -7.41 45.08 14.26
CA ARG A 310 -8.18 43.99 13.65
C ARG A 310 -7.94 43.86 12.13
N ASP A 311 -7.65 44.96 11.46
CA ASP A 311 -7.34 44.96 10.02
C ASP A 311 -5.99 44.29 9.74
N GLU A 312 -4.99 44.50 10.58
CA GLU A 312 -3.67 43.88 10.52
C GLU A 312 -3.78 42.36 10.77
N VAL A 313 -4.50 41.95 11.80
CA VAL A 313 -4.79 40.55 12.09
C VAL A 313 -5.45 39.85 10.87
N ARG A 314 -6.44 40.52 10.25
CA ARG A 314 -7.11 39.98 9.07
C ARG A 314 -6.16 39.83 7.87
N LYS A 315 -5.30 40.81 7.62
CA LYS A 315 -4.32 40.78 6.51
C LYS A 315 -3.30 39.68 6.69
N THR A 316 -2.74 39.55 7.89
CA THR A 316 -1.73 38.54 8.18
C THR A 316 -2.30 37.11 8.18
N MET A 317 -3.53 36.92 8.67
CA MET A 317 -4.22 35.63 8.53
C MET A 317 -4.50 35.28 7.06
N ALA A 318 -4.86 36.24 6.23
CA ALA A 318 -5.02 36.02 4.80
C ALA A 318 -3.68 35.65 4.14
N ALA A 319 -2.58 36.31 4.50
CA ALA A 319 -1.25 35.97 4.01
C ALA A 319 -0.80 34.56 4.43
N ILE A 320 -1.06 34.15 5.68
CA ILE A 320 -0.80 32.79 6.16
C ILE A 320 -1.60 31.78 5.33
N LYS A 321 -2.89 32.05 5.11
CA LYS A 321 -3.73 31.16 4.31
C LYS A 321 -3.22 31.03 2.88
N GLU A 322 -2.82 32.13 2.23
CA GLU A 322 -2.24 32.08 0.88
C GLU A 322 -0.98 31.20 0.83
N LYS A 323 -0.15 31.22 1.88
CA LYS A 323 1.04 30.39 1.99
C LYS A 323 0.70 28.92 2.15
N ILE A 324 -0.27 28.57 2.98
CA ILE A 324 -0.75 27.19 3.14
C ILE A 324 -1.34 26.71 1.82
N ASP A 325 -2.23 27.50 1.19
CA ASP A 325 -2.84 27.17 -0.11
C ASP A 325 -1.79 26.99 -1.22
N PHE A 326 -0.67 27.75 -1.18
CA PHE A 326 0.45 27.58 -2.10
C PHE A 326 1.17 26.24 -1.87
N ILE A 327 1.49 25.91 -0.63
CA ILE A 327 2.19 24.68 -0.25
C ILE A 327 1.36 23.45 -0.62
N GLU A 328 0.06 23.46 -0.31
CA GLU A 328 -0.85 22.34 -0.59
C GLU A 328 -1.07 22.07 -2.10
N LYS A 329 -0.83 23.07 -2.94
CA LYS A 329 -0.93 22.94 -4.40
C LYS A 329 0.33 22.34 -5.05
N GLN A 330 1.45 22.31 -4.36
CA GLN A 330 2.68 21.71 -4.89
C GLN A 330 2.51 20.19 -5.04
N PHE A 331 2.96 19.66 -6.16
CA PHE A 331 2.80 18.21 -6.43
C PHE A 331 3.53 17.35 -5.42
N VAL A 332 4.71 17.79 -4.98
CA VAL A 332 5.51 17.11 -3.95
C VAL A 332 4.81 17.05 -2.58
N TYR A 333 3.86 17.97 -2.32
CA TYR A 333 3.15 17.98 -1.03
C TYR A 333 2.39 16.68 -0.78
N ILE A 334 1.89 16.03 -1.82
CA ILE A 334 1.24 14.70 -1.73
C ILE A 334 2.16 13.66 -1.06
N ILE A 335 3.47 13.77 -1.25
CA ILE A 335 4.45 12.84 -0.65
C ILE A 335 4.60 13.07 0.86
N ILE A 336 4.52 14.33 1.29
CA ILE A 336 4.83 14.73 2.67
C ILE A 336 3.59 14.95 3.55
N SER A 337 2.40 15.12 2.96
CA SER A 337 1.15 15.51 3.63
C SER A 337 0.78 14.58 4.80
N ASP A 338 0.78 13.28 4.62
CA ASP A 338 0.45 12.31 5.68
C ASP A 338 1.32 12.47 6.94
N TYR A 339 2.61 12.82 6.74
CA TYR A 339 3.51 13.00 7.87
C TYR A 339 3.26 14.34 8.56
N VAL A 340 3.01 15.39 7.78
CA VAL A 340 2.62 16.71 8.30
C VAL A 340 1.33 16.60 9.12
N GLU A 341 0.30 15.96 8.57
CA GLU A 341 -0.97 15.72 9.28
C GLU A 341 -0.78 14.91 10.57
N THR A 342 0.06 13.87 10.53
CA THR A 342 0.36 13.08 11.72
C THR A 342 1.01 13.92 12.81
N ARG A 343 1.89 14.84 12.45
CA ARG A 343 2.53 15.79 13.40
C ARG A 343 1.51 16.80 13.95
N MET A 344 0.55 17.20 13.13
CA MET A 344 -0.51 18.15 13.49
C MET A 344 -1.64 17.57 14.34
N LYS A 345 -1.81 16.22 14.40
CA LYS A 345 -2.95 15.59 15.11
C LYS A 345 -3.18 16.12 16.52
N ASN A 346 -2.12 16.31 17.32
CA ASN A 346 -2.23 16.84 18.67
C ASN A 346 -2.62 18.35 18.71
N SER A 347 -2.32 19.08 17.65
CA SER A 347 -2.68 20.51 17.53
C SER A 347 -4.11 20.69 17.07
N ILE A 348 -4.62 19.81 16.19
CA ILE A 348 -6.01 19.80 15.71
C ILE A 348 -6.99 19.55 16.86
N PHE A 349 -6.65 18.71 17.84
CA PHE A 349 -7.48 18.52 19.04
C PHE A 349 -7.67 19.81 19.85
N LYS A 350 -6.74 20.75 19.82
CA LYS A 350 -6.85 22.05 20.50
C LYS A 350 -7.85 22.99 19.81
N ILE A 351 -8.02 22.88 18.47
CA ILE A 351 -9.00 23.68 17.70
C ILE A 351 -10.43 23.44 18.18
N ASN A 352 -10.74 22.24 18.63
CA ASN A 352 -12.08 21.90 19.12
C ASN A 352 -12.41 22.50 20.49
N MET A 353 -11.47 23.21 21.13
CA MET A 353 -11.62 23.92 22.40
C MET A 353 -11.62 25.44 22.17
N LEU A 354 -12.40 25.95 21.21
CA LEU A 354 -12.55 27.39 21.02
C LEU A 354 -13.02 28.04 22.33
N SER A 355 -12.26 29.00 22.80
CA SER A 355 -12.59 29.85 23.95
C SER A 355 -13.69 30.84 23.57
N GLN A 356 -14.42 31.37 24.54
CA GLN A 356 -15.33 32.50 24.32
C GLN A 356 -14.60 33.83 24.13
N ASN A 357 -13.25 33.83 24.24
CA ASN A 357 -12.40 35.00 24.09
C ASN A 357 -11.83 35.06 22.66
N ASP A 358 -12.21 36.06 21.87
CA ASP A 358 -11.75 36.27 20.50
C ASP A 358 -10.22 36.40 20.40
N GLU A 359 -9.57 37.07 21.37
CA GLU A 359 -8.12 37.28 21.38
C GLU A 359 -7.35 35.95 21.57
N GLU A 360 -7.86 35.09 22.46
CA GLU A 360 -7.29 33.78 22.71
C GLU A 360 -7.42 32.87 21.47
N ASN A 361 -8.54 32.97 20.76
CA ASN A 361 -8.77 32.23 19.52
C ASN A 361 -7.83 32.69 18.40
N ILE A 362 -7.59 34.01 18.31
CA ILE A 362 -6.63 34.58 17.35
C ILE A 362 -5.21 34.11 17.67
N ARG A 363 -4.79 34.17 18.93
CA ARG A 363 -3.49 33.65 19.38
C ARG A 363 -3.32 32.18 19.04
N MET A 364 -4.31 31.37 19.37
CA MET A 364 -4.33 29.94 19.04
C MET A 364 -4.19 29.69 17.53
N SER A 365 -4.84 30.50 16.69
CA SER A 365 -4.75 30.37 15.23
C SER A 365 -3.32 30.62 14.71
N TYR A 366 -2.60 31.60 15.25
CA TYR A 366 -1.20 31.83 14.88
C TYR A 366 -0.27 30.73 15.40
N GLU A 367 -0.49 30.22 16.62
CA GLU A 367 0.26 29.08 17.16
C GLU A 367 0.08 27.83 16.32
N LEU A 368 -1.15 27.55 15.88
CA LEU A 368 -1.47 26.41 15.01
C LEU A 368 -0.84 26.54 13.63
N SER A 369 -0.89 27.75 13.06
CA SER A 369 -0.26 28.02 11.75
C SER A 369 1.26 27.87 11.84
N LYS A 370 1.87 28.40 12.90
CA LYS A 370 3.31 28.20 13.17
C LYS A 370 3.66 26.73 13.28
N ASN A 371 2.94 25.97 14.11
CA ASN A 371 3.16 24.54 14.27
C ASN A 371 3.01 23.77 12.94
N ALA A 372 2.10 24.19 12.06
CA ALA A 372 1.93 23.59 10.75
C ALA A 372 3.17 23.83 9.87
N PHE A 373 3.65 25.06 9.79
CA PHE A 373 4.86 25.40 9.02
C PHE A 373 6.10 24.71 9.59
N GLU A 374 6.26 24.62 10.91
CA GLU A 374 7.34 23.88 11.56
C GLU A 374 7.28 22.37 11.22
N ALA A 375 6.09 21.78 11.23
CA ALA A 375 5.90 20.38 10.83
C ALA A 375 6.25 20.15 9.35
N ILE A 376 5.92 21.10 8.49
CA ILE A 376 6.29 21.09 7.08
C ILE A 376 7.82 21.13 6.93
N LEU A 377 8.50 22.08 7.58
CA LEU A 377 9.97 22.19 7.52
C LEU A 377 10.67 20.93 8.03
N GLU A 378 10.25 20.39 9.19
CA GLU A 378 10.79 19.12 9.71
C GLU A 378 10.64 17.97 8.70
N THR A 379 9.52 17.96 7.98
CA THR A 379 9.25 16.91 6.99
C THR A 379 10.09 17.10 5.74
N VAL A 380 10.24 18.32 5.26
CA VAL A 380 11.11 18.65 4.12
C VAL A 380 12.57 18.35 4.43
N ASP A 381 13.08 18.77 5.60
CA ASP A 381 14.45 18.47 6.04
C ASP A 381 14.73 16.95 6.08
N PHE A 382 13.72 16.17 6.41
CA PHE A 382 13.80 14.72 6.38
C PHE A 382 13.74 14.14 4.95
N ALA A 383 12.88 14.67 4.09
CA ALA A 383 12.61 14.13 2.75
C ALA A 383 13.68 14.54 1.73
N MET A 384 14.22 15.75 1.83
CA MET A 384 15.13 16.34 0.84
C MET A 384 16.38 15.47 0.56
N PRO A 385 17.16 15.03 1.57
CA PRO A 385 18.35 14.20 1.29
C PRO A 385 18.00 12.86 0.64
N ILE A 386 16.83 12.29 0.98
CA ILE A 386 16.36 11.04 0.40
C ILE A 386 15.95 11.23 -1.07
N LEU A 387 15.28 12.34 -1.36
CA LEU A 387 14.92 12.72 -2.73
C LEU A 387 16.18 12.96 -3.57
N GLU A 388 17.16 13.68 -3.05
CA GLU A 388 18.43 13.93 -3.76
C GLU A 388 19.13 12.63 -4.13
N GLU A 389 19.29 11.69 -3.17
CA GLU A 389 19.85 10.36 -3.44
C GLU A 389 19.03 9.60 -4.51
N ALA A 390 17.70 9.71 -4.47
CA ALA A 390 16.82 9.04 -5.42
C ALA A 390 16.95 9.63 -6.84
N LEU A 391 17.05 10.96 -6.96
CA LEU A 391 17.18 11.65 -8.24
C LEU A 391 18.50 11.36 -8.96
N GLU A 392 19.57 11.02 -8.22
CA GLU A 392 20.84 10.56 -8.81
C GLU A 392 20.70 9.25 -9.60
N LYS A 393 19.69 8.43 -9.28
CA LYS A 393 19.42 7.11 -9.90
C LYS A 393 18.45 7.21 -11.09
N ILE A 394 17.80 8.34 -11.28
CA ILE A 394 16.82 8.62 -12.34
C ILE A 394 17.54 9.22 -13.57
#